data_9b3f981d7acb780e5ea19e834da1a5e5
#
_entry.id   9b3f981d7acb780e5ea19e834da1a5e5
#
_cell.length_a   1.000
_cell.length_b   1.000
_cell.length_c   1.000
_cell.angle_alpha   90.00
_cell.angle_beta   90.00
_cell.angle_gamma   90.00
#
_symmetry.space_group_name_H-M   'P 1'
#
loop_
_entity.id
_entity.type
_entity.pdbx_description
1 polymer ?
#
loop_
_entity_poly.entity_id
_entity_poly.type
_entity_poly.pdbx_seq_one_letter_code
_entity_poly.pdbx_strand_id
1 'polypeptide(L)'
;MLNNSWSGSTIGYTGYNGSDCSESSSFIYRFRRLKGEGFFEVNRVDKVCVFGGTNDSWSNAPLGELMLEGWEEQDLYCVLPAIGCLMSEMKQALPDAEIYFLINTDIKDEIRNCIKSAGEFFGIPTIVLSEIAKEHGHPTVEGMDAISRQVLKKGSEI
;
A
#
# COMPACT_ATOMS: atom_id res chain seq x y z
N MET A 1 -4.18 12.36 -13.63
CA MET A 1 -3.51 11.55 -12.59
C MET A 1 -3.96 12.06 -11.23
N LEU A 2 -4.45 11.18 -10.35
CA LEU A 2 -4.75 11.51 -8.94
C LEU A 2 -3.57 11.12 -8.07
N ASN A 3 -3.09 12.02 -7.23
CA ASN A 3 -2.17 11.70 -6.13
C ASN A 3 -2.98 11.70 -4.82
N ASN A 4 -3.19 10.51 -4.26
CA ASN A 4 -3.87 10.31 -2.98
C ASN A 4 -2.88 10.01 -1.84
N SER A 5 -1.61 10.39 -1.99
CA SER A 5 -0.59 10.20 -0.95
C SER A 5 -0.81 11.17 0.22
N TRP A 6 -0.52 10.70 1.43
CA TRP A 6 -0.58 11.50 2.65
C TRP A 6 0.60 11.16 3.54
N SER A 7 1.33 12.17 4.02
CA SER A 7 2.49 11.96 4.88
C SER A 7 2.10 11.30 6.20
N GLY A 8 2.91 10.33 6.65
CA GLY A 8 2.65 9.62 7.90
C GLY A 8 1.55 8.56 7.85
N SER A 9 0.92 8.33 6.69
CA SER A 9 -0.14 7.31 6.56
C SER A 9 0.39 5.90 6.74
N THR A 10 -0.37 5.08 7.44
CA THR A 10 -0.21 3.63 7.54
C THR A 10 -1.21 2.92 6.62
N ILE A 11 -0.95 1.66 6.28
CA ILE A 11 -1.91 0.84 5.53
C ILE A 11 -3.11 0.54 6.43
N GLY A 12 -2.81 0.02 7.63
CA GLY A 12 -3.80 -0.29 8.66
C GLY A 12 -4.23 0.92 9.48
N TYR A 13 -5.07 0.66 10.47
CA TYR A 13 -5.70 1.68 11.30
C TYR A 13 -4.81 2.18 12.45
N THR A 14 -3.70 1.50 12.76
CA THR A 14 -2.78 1.92 13.81
C THR A 14 -1.68 2.80 13.23
N GLY A 15 -1.66 4.06 13.61
CA GLY A 15 -0.64 5.04 13.25
C GLY A 15 0.45 5.21 14.32
N TYR A 16 1.23 6.29 14.18
CA TYR A 16 2.29 6.63 15.15
C TYR A 16 1.73 6.81 16.56
N ASN A 17 2.48 6.30 17.55
CA ASN A 17 2.10 6.30 18.96
C ASN A 17 0.75 5.62 19.24
N GLY A 18 0.34 4.66 18.40
CA GLY A 18 -0.93 3.97 18.55
C GLY A 18 -2.16 4.82 18.18
N SER A 19 -1.97 5.92 17.44
CA SER A 19 -3.09 6.74 17.01
C SER A 19 -4.04 5.96 16.08
N ASP A 20 -5.34 6.20 16.26
CA ASP A 20 -6.38 5.63 15.42
C ASP A 20 -6.47 6.39 14.08
N CYS A 21 -6.23 5.66 12.99
CA CYS A 21 -6.29 6.17 11.62
C CYS A 21 -7.47 5.60 10.81
N SER A 22 -8.41 4.92 11.46
CA SER A 22 -9.55 4.24 10.82
C SER A 22 -10.48 5.19 10.07
N GLU A 23 -10.60 6.44 10.53
CA GLU A 23 -11.46 7.47 9.92
C GLU A 23 -10.68 8.71 9.46
N SER A 24 -9.37 8.57 9.21
CA SER A 24 -8.55 9.74 8.88
C SER A 24 -7.54 9.48 7.76
N SER A 25 -6.41 8.86 8.05
CA SER A 25 -5.24 8.85 7.16
C SER A 25 -4.82 7.47 6.67
N SER A 26 -5.40 6.38 7.17
CA SER A 26 -5.03 5.04 6.71
C SER A 26 -5.30 4.87 5.20
N PHE A 27 -4.54 3.98 4.56
CA PHE A 27 -4.76 3.70 3.14
C PHE A 27 -6.14 3.11 2.91
N ILE A 28 -6.60 2.21 3.78
CA ILE A 28 -7.93 1.60 3.70
C ILE A 28 -9.01 2.66 3.77
N TYR A 29 -8.96 3.55 4.78
CA TYR A 29 -9.96 4.62 4.91
C TYR A 29 -10.01 5.51 3.66
N ARG A 30 -8.86 5.96 3.16
CA ARG A 30 -8.80 6.86 2.01
C ARG A 30 -9.25 6.18 0.71
N PHE A 31 -8.98 4.90 0.55
CA PHE A 31 -9.48 4.12 -0.57
C PHE A 31 -11.01 3.96 -0.50
N ARG A 32 -11.52 3.54 0.68
CA ARG A 32 -12.96 3.40 0.92
C ARG A 32 -13.70 4.72 0.75
N ARG A 33 -13.10 5.83 1.16
CA ARG A 33 -13.65 7.18 0.96
C ARG A 33 -13.80 7.50 -0.53
N LEU A 34 -12.76 7.31 -1.34
CA LEU A 34 -12.86 7.53 -2.79
C LEU A 34 -13.94 6.66 -3.44
N LYS A 35 -14.05 5.40 -3.00
CA LYS A 35 -15.10 4.49 -3.46
C LYS A 35 -16.48 5.01 -3.06
N GLY A 36 -16.67 5.39 -1.80
CA GLY A 36 -17.95 5.90 -1.28
C GLY A 36 -18.37 7.25 -1.89
N GLU A 37 -17.41 8.09 -2.30
CA GLU A 37 -17.65 9.34 -3.03
C GLU A 37 -17.97 9.11 -4.53
N GLY A 38 -18.02 7.86 -5.00
CA GLY A 38 -18.29 7.51 -6.39
C GLY A 38 -17.15 7.84 -7.36
N PHE A 39 -15.92 8.05 -6.86
CA PHE A 39 -14.79 8.44 -7.71
C PHE A 39 -14.52 7.44 -8.82
N PHE A 40 -14.61 6.15 -8.54
CA PHE A 40 -14.34 5.08 -9.50
C PHE A 40 -15.47 4.85 -10.51
N GLU A 41 -16.65 5.40 -10.25
CA GLU A 41 -17.80 5.34 -11.16
C GLU A 41 -17.70 6.39 -12.27
N VAL A 42 -17.15 7.57 -11.94
CA VAL A 42 -17.04 8.70 -12.87
C VAL A 42 -15.66 8.86 -13.49
N ASN A 43 -14.64 8.17 -12.96
CA ASN A 43 -13.28 8.23 -13.45
C ASN A 43 -12.79 6.83 -13.83
N ARG A 44 -12.35 6.69 -15.07
CA ARG A 44 -11.62 5.48 -15.46
C ARG A 44 -10.23 5.49 -14.81
N VAL A 45 -9.90 4.40 -14.11
CA VAL A 45 -8.60 4.17 -13.52
C VAL A 45 -7.90 3.06 -14.28
N ASP A 46 -6.86 3.38 -15.03
CA ASP A 46 -6.09 2.40 -15.80
C ASP A 46 -4.96 1.79 -14.97
N LYS A 47 -4.33 2.59 -14.09
CA LYS A 47 -3.19 2.14 -13.27
C LYS A 47 -3.26 2.67 -11.85
N VAL A 48 -2.87 1.81 -10.90
CA VAL A 48 -2.72 2.16 -9.49
C VAL A 48 -1.32 1.75 -9.02
N CYS A 49 -0.58 2.69 -8.45
CA CYS A 49 0.68 2.41 -7.76
C CYS A 49 0.48 2.63 -6.26
N VAL A 50 0.62 1.58 -5.47
CA VAL A 50 0.57 1.63 -4.02
C VAL A 50 1.99 1.62 -3.48
N PHE A 51 2.36 2.64 -2.71
CA PHE A 51 3.67 2.72 -2.05
C PHE A 51 3.45 2.89 -0.55
N GLY A 52 3.38 1.79 0.17
CA GLY A 52 3.01 1.72 1.58
C GLY A 52 3.85 0.73 2.39
N GLY A 53 3.55 0.64 3.70
CA GLY A 53 4.22 -0.24 4.64
C GLY A 53 5.42 0.38 5.37
N THR A 54 5.96 1.50 4.90
CA THR A 54 7.08 2.19 5.56
C THR A 54 6.65 2.76 6.91
N ASN A 55 5.55 3.50 6.94
CA ASN A 55 5.05 4.06 8.19
C ASN A 55 4.53 2.98 9.15
N ASP A 56 3.94 1.91 8.65
CA ASP A 56 3.55 0.74 9.46
C ASP A 56 4.77 0.12 10.15
N SER A 57 5.90 0.03 9.43
CA SER A 57 7.17 -0.46 9.96
C SER A 57 7.77 0.48 11.01
N TRP A 58 7.74 1.79 10.75
CA TRP A 58 8.35 2.81 11.62
C TRP A 58 7.50 3.15 12.84
N SER A 59 6.18 3.14 12.72
CA SER A 59 5.27 3.35 13.84
C SER A 59 5.25 2.18 14.82
N ASN A 60 5.88 1.07 14.45
CA ASN A 60 5.82 -0.19 15.17
C ASN A 60 4.37 -0.66 15.42
N ALA A 61 3.50 -0.47 14.44
CA ALA A 61 2.12 -0.95 14.50
C ALA A 61 2.08 -2.48 14.72
N PRO A 62 1.06 -3.01 15.41
CA PRO A 62 0.90 -4.45 15.62
C PRO A 62 0.87 -5.19 14.27
N LEU A 63 1.65 -6.27 14.16
CA LEU A 63 1.71 -7.02 12.90
C LEU A 63 0.45 -7.83 12.63
N GLY A 64 -0.01 -8.59 13.62
CA GLY A 64 -1.08 -9.57 13.45
C GLY A 64 -0.65 -10.76 12.60
N GLU A 65 -1.61 -11.51 12.10
CA GLU A 65 -1.39 -12.63 11.17
C GLU A 65 -1.91 -12.28 9.77
N LEU A 66 -1.32 -12.84 8.72
CA LEU A 66 -1.80 -12.62 7.36
C LEU A 66 -3.21 -13.21 7.20
N MET A 67 -4.15 -12.36 6.83
CA MET A 67 -5.51 -12.73 6.44
C MET A 67 -5.74 -12.32 4.99
N LEU A 68 -6.16 -13.28 4.16
CA LEU A 68 -6.45 -13.02 2.73
C LEU A 68 -7.96 -12.90 2.48
N GLU A 69 -8.75 -13.30 3.48
CA GLU A 69 -10.22 -13.20 3.52
C GLU A 69 -10.71 -13.26 4.98
N GLY A 70 -11.95 -12.91 5.23
CA GLY A 70 -12.63 -13.11 6.52
C GLY A 70 -12.17 -12.16 7.64
N TRP A 71 -11.48 -11.06 7.33
CA TRP A 71 -11.13 -10.03 8.33
C TRP A 71 -12.38 -9.30 8.82
N GLU A 72 -12.32 -8.87 10.07
CA GLU A 72 -13.25 -7.92 10.67
C GLU A 72 -12.58 -6.54 10.81
N GLU A 73 -13.34 -5.49 11.11
CA GLU A 73 -12.77 -4.12 11.25
C GLU A 73 -11.68 -4.02 12.33
N GLN A 74 -11.80 -4.79 13.39
CA GLN A 74 -10.81 -4.85 14.47
C GLN A 74 -9.46 -5.45 14.01
N ASP A 75 -9.45 -6.35 13.02
CA ASP A 75 -8.22 -6.95 12.51
C ASP A 75 -7.39 -5.92 11.75
N LEU A 76 -8.03 -4.88 11.21
CA LEU A 76 -7.40 -3.83 10.42
C LEU A 76 -6.53 -2.87 11.26
N TYR A 77 -6.56 -2.98 12.58
CA TYR A 77 -5.58 -2.36 13.47
C TYR A 77 -4.23 -3.08 13.46
N CYS A 78 -4.15 -4.26 12.83
CA CYS A 78 -2.92 -4.99 12.57
C CYS A 78 -2.51 -4.84 11.10
N VAL A 79 -1.20 -4.76 10.85
CA VAL A 79 -0.64 -4.45 9.52
C VAL A 79 -0.92 -5.55 8.50
N LEU A 80 -0.71 -6.83 8.88
CA LEU A 80 -0.78 -7.93 7.91
C LEU A 80 -2.21 -8.20 7.42
N PRO A 81 -3.24 -8.22 8.29
CA PRO A 81 -4.64 -8.26 7.81
C PRO A 81 -5.01 -7.05 6.95
N ALA A 82 -4.55 -5.85 7.32
CA ALA A 82 -4.84 -4.63 6.60
C ALA A 82 -4.28 -4.64 5.16
N ILE A 83 -3.10 -5.26 4.94
CA ILE A 83 -2.54 -5.45 3.60
C ILE A 83 -3.45 -6.34 2.75
N GLY A 84 -3.90 -7.47 3.29
CA GLY A 84 -4.83 -8.37 2.60
C GLY A 84 -6.14 -7.68 2.25
N CYS A 85 -6.74 -6.98 3.22
CA CYS A 85 -7.97 -6.21 3.04
C CYS A 85 -7.82 -5.17 1.92
N LEU A 86 -6.80 -4.33 1.97
CA LEU A 86 -6.56 -3.27 0.97
C LEU A 86 -6.42 -3.86 -0.44
N MET A 87 -5.63 -4.93 -0.61
CA MET A 87 -5.43 -5.56 -1.91
C MET A 87 -6.72 -6.17 -2.47
N SER A 88 -7.48 -6.86 -1.62
CA SER A 88 -8.77 -7.43 -1.99
C SER A 88 -9.76 -6.35 -2.44
N GLU A 89 -9.91 -5.29 -1.64
CA GLU A 89 -10.84 -4.19 -1.95
C GLU A 89 -10.46 -3.47 -3.25
N MET A 90 -9.16 -3.26 -3.49
CA MET A 90 -8.69 -2.66 -4.74
C MET A 90 -9.02 -3.53 -5.95
N LYS A 91 -8.77 -4.84 -5.88
CA LYS A 91 -9.09 -5.77 -6.98
C LYS A 91 -10.59 -5.85 -7.25
N GLN A 92 -11.42 -5.79 -6.21
CA GLN A 92 -12.87 -5.79 -6.37
C GLN A 92 -13.40 -4.48 -6.98
N ALA A 93 -12.87 -3.34 -6.54
CA ALA A 93 -13.34 -2.04 -7.02
C ALA A 93 -12.78 -1.66 -8.39
N LEU A 94 -11.61 -2.19 -8.76
CA LEU A 94 -10.86 -1.83 -9.96
C LEU A 94 -10.40 -3.11 -10.70
N PRO A 95 -11.32 -3.97 -11.16
CA PRO A 95 -10.97 -5.27 -11.74
C PRO A 95 -10.13 -5.16 -13.02
N ASP A 96 -10.30 -4.09 -13.78
CA ASP A 96 -9.62 -3.86 -15.06
C ASP A 96 -8.36 -2.99 -14.94
N ALA A 97 -8.06 -2.46 -13.76
CA ALA A 97 -6.88 -1.64 -13.55
C ALA A 97 -5.62 -2.47 -13.33
N GLU A 98 -4.51 -2.00 -13.88
CA GLU A 98 -3.19 -2.51 -13.52
C GLU A 98 -2.80 -1.96 -12.14
N ILE A 99 -2.74 -2.84 -11.14
CA ILE A 99 -2.38 -2.46 -9.76
C ILE A 99 -0.98 -2.96 -9.47
N TYR A 100 -0.09 -2.10 -8.97
CA TYR A 100 1.27 -2.43 -8.56
C TYR A 100 1.47 -2.05 -7.09
N PHE A 101 2.10 -2.93 -6.32
CA PHE A 101 2.50 -2.63 -4.96
C PHE A 101 4.02 -2.48 -4.86
N LEU A 102 4.49 -1.28 -4.48
CA LEU A 102 5.91 -0.98 -4.35
C LEU A 102 6.36 -1.28 -2.92
N ILE A 103 7.43 -2.07 -2.81
CA ILE A 103 8.02 -2.48 -1.54
C ILE A 103 9.30 -1.70 -1.30
N ASN A 104 9.30 -0.85 -0.26
CA ASN A 104 10.46 -0.03 0.10
C ASN A 104 11.64 -0.89 0.61
N THR A 105 12.85 -0.34 0.55
CA THR A 105 14.08 -1.02 0.99
C THR A 105 14.10 -1.29 2.49
N ASP A 106 13.57 -0.36 3.32
CA ASP A 106 13.74 -0.35 4.77
C ASP A 106 12.41 -0.60 5.50
N ILE A 107 11.78 -1.74 5.20
CA ILE A 107 10.59 -2.19 5.91
C ILE A 107 10.86 -3.54 6.58
N LYS A 108 10.11 -3.84 7.65
CA LYS A 108 10.17 -5.12 8.35
C LYS A 108 9.94 -6.28 7.37
N ASP A 109 10.68 -7.36 7.56
CA ASP A 109 10.59 -8.52 6.67
C ASP A 109 9.21 -9.17 6.68
N GLU A 110 8.51 -9.14 7.82
CA GLU A 110 7.15 -9.66 7.94
C GLU A 110 6.19 -8.89 7.02
N ILE A 111 6.29 -7.55 6.99
CA ILE A 111 5.48 -6.69 6.12
C ILE A 111 5.84 -6.94 4.66
N ARG A 112 7.13 -6.99 4.34
CA ARG A 112 7.63 -7.31 2.98
C ARG A 112 7.09 -8.63 2.46
N ASN A 113 7.20 -9.69 3.28
CA ASN A 113 6.76 -11.03 2.91
C ASN A 113 5.24 -11.10 2.78
N CYS A 114 4.51 -10.43 3.67
CA CYS A 114 3.06 -10.32 3.58
C CYS A 114 2.61 -9.65 2.28
N ILE A 115 3.22 -8.50 1.90
CA ILE A 115 2.90 -7.81 0.64
C ILE A 115 3.14 -8.73 -0.56
N LYS A 116 4.23 -9.51 -0.57
CA LYS A 116 4.51 -10.48 -1.64
C LYS A 116 3.46 -11.58 -1.71
N SER A 117 3.16 -12.21 -0.56
CA SER A 117 2.19 -13.32 -0.49
C SER A 117 0.78 -12.87 -0.85
N ALA A 118 0.34 -11.73 -0.33
CA ALA A 118 -0.96 -11.15 -0.69
C ALA A 118 -0.99 -10.72 -2.17
N GLY A 119 0.10 -10.14 -2.67
CA GLY A 119 0.23 -9.77 -4.08
C GLY A 119 0.10 -10.98 -5.01
N GLU A 120 0.77 -12.09 -4.68
CA GLU A 120 0.65 -13.35 -5.42
C GLU A 120 -0.79 -13.89 -5.40
N PHE A 121 -1.42 -13.92 -4.23
CA PHE A 121 -2.80 -14.41 -4.08
C PHE A 121 -3.82 -13.58 -4.87
N PHE A 122 -3.74 -12.26 -4.82
CA PHE A 122 -4.68 -11.36 -5.52
C PHE A 122 -4.27 -11.02 -6.96
N GLY A 123 -3.16 -11.55 -7.46
CA GLY A 123 -2.65 -11.23 -8.79
C GLY A 123 -2.23 -9.75 -8.92
N ILE A 124 -1.66 -9.18 -7.85
CA ILE A 124 -1.11 -7.82 -7.83
C ILE A 124 0.42 -7.92 -7.90
N PRO A 125 1.05 -7.52 -9.01
CA PRO A 125 2.50 -7.49 -9.12
C PRO A 125 3.14 -6.65 -8.02
N THR A 126 4.18 -7.19 -7.37
CA THR A 126 4.96 -6.47 -6.37
C THR A 126 6.32 -6.08 -6.94
N ILE A 127 6.73 -4.83 -6.70
CA ILE A 127 8.02 -4.29 -7.13
C ILE A 127 8.88 -4.04 -5.90
N VAL A 128 9.87 -4.90 -5.70
CA VAL A 128 10.86 -4.71 -4.63
C VAL A 128 11.86 -3.65 -5.09
N LEU A 129 11.84 -2.49 -4.45
CA LEU A 129 12.76 -1.41 -4.76
C LEU A 129 14.17 -1.71 -4.22
N SER A 130 15.18 -1.25 -4.94
CA SER A 130 16.59 -1.38 -4.56
C SER A 130 17.35 -0.09 -4.89
N GLU A 131 18.46 0.14 -4.18
CA GLU A 131 19.38 1.24 -4.47
C GLU A 131 18.70 2.63 -4.53
N ILE A 132 17.82 2.90 -3.56
CA ILE A 132 17.10 4.17 -3.46
C ILE A 132 17.93 5.12 -2.58
N ALA A 133 18.41 6.21 -3.18
CA ALA A 133 19.06 7.29 -2.44
C ALA A 133 18.04 7.95 -1.49
N LYS A 134 18.39 8.06 -0.20
CA LYS A 134 17.52 8.57 0.85
C LYS A 134 18.24 9.57 1.74
N GLU A 135 17.49 10.53 2.24
CA GLU A 135 17.89 11.45 3.30
C GLU A 135 16.82 11.41 4.39
N HIS A 136 17.26 11.20 5.64
CA HIS A 136 16.35 11.02 6.80
C HIS A 136 15.23 9.98 6.57
N GLY A 137 15.56 8.88 5.84
CA GLY A 137 14.60 7.81 5.53
C GLY A 137 13.67 8.09 4.33
N HIS A 138 13.69 9.29 3.78
CA HIS A 138 12.87 9.68 2.63
C HIS A 138 13.69 9.66 1.33
N PRO A 139 13.12 9.22 0.20
CA PRO A 139 13.81 9.28 -1.09
C PRO A 139 14.22 10.72 -1.44
N THR A 140 15.46 10.91 -1.87
CA THR A 140 15.90 12.17 -2.50
C THR A 140 15.30 12.30 -3.91
N VAL A 141 15.63 13.39 -4.63
CA VAL A 141 15.23 13.54 -6.04
C VAL A 141 15.78 12.41 -6.88
N GLU A 142 17.07 12.05 -6.70
CA GLU A 142 17.69 10.90 -7.36
C GLU A 142 17.02 9.57 -6.97
N GLY A 143 16.63 9.44 -5.69
CA GLY A 143 15.88 8.29 -5.18
C GLY A 143 14.51 8.15 -5.83
N MET A 144 13.78 9.24 -5.98
CA MET A 144 12.47 9.26 -6.67
C MET A 144 12.61 8.91 -8.16
N ASP A 145 13.66 9.39 -8.82
CA ASP A 145 13.96 9.03 -10.20
C ASP A 145 14.32 7.54 -10.34
N ALA A 146 15.09 6.99 -9.40
CA ALA A 146 15.39 5.56 -9.35
C ALA A 146 14.13 4.71 -9.14
N ILE A 147 13.20 5.12 -8.27
CA ILE A 147 11.89 4.48 -8.09
C ILE A 147 11.12 4.49 -9.41
N SER A 148 11.01 5.66 -10.05
CA SER A 148 10.28 5.81 -11.32
C SER A 148 10.81 4.87 -12.40
N ARG A 149 12.14 4.80 -12.57
CA ARG A 149 12.76 3.88 -13.54
C ARG A 149 12.47 2.41 -13.24
N GLN A 150 12.49 1.99 -11.97
CA GLN A 150 12.19 0.62 -11.58
C GLN A 150 10.72 0.25 -11.85
N VAL A 151 9.80 1.19 -11.58
CA VAL A 151 8.37 1.00 -11.87
C VAL A 151 8.11 0.90 -13.37
N LEU A 152 8.69 1.80 -14.18
CA LEU A 152 8.52 1.79 -15.64
C LEU A 152 9.10 0.52 -16.27
N LYS A 153 10.28 0.07 -15.82
CA LYS A 153 10.89 -1.17 -16.31
C LYS A 153 9.99 -2.38 -16.05
N LYS A 154 9.48 -2.51 -14.84
CA LYS A 154 8.60 -3.63 -14.47
C LYS A 154 7.25 -3.56 -15.18
N GLY A 155 6.67 -2.39 -15.32
CA GLY A 155 5.41 -2.21 -16.05
C GLY A 155 5.50 -2.50 -17.55
N SER A 156 6.70 -2.56 -18.13
CA SER A 156 6.92 -2.95 -19.53
C SER A 156 7.25 -4.45 -19.72
N GLU A 157 7.47 -5.20 -18.63
CA GLU A 157 7.78 -6.63 -18.64
C GLU A 157 6.52 -7.52 -18.42
N ILE A 158 5.36 -6.89 -18.13
CA ILE A 158 4.08 -7.55 -17.86
C ILE A 158 3.12 -7.26 -19.01
#